data_3c41685fad5e3636e44e371113197c6b
#
_entry.id   3c41685fad5e3636e44e371113197c6b
#
_cell.length_a   1.000
_cell.length_b   1.000
_cell.length_c   1.000
_cell.angle_alpha   90.00
_cell.angle_beta   90.00
_cell.angle_gamma   90.00
#
_symmetry.space_group_name_H-M   'P 1'
#
loop_
_entity.id
_entity.type
_entity.pdbx_description
1 polymer ?
#
loop_
_entity_poly.entity_id
_entity_poly.type
_entity_poly.pdbx_seq_one_letter_code
_entity_poly.pdbx_strand_id
1 'polypeptide(L)'
;MPTQAQMDEALQIDLPTDPATLIAMVGQSPILLGELNPKIDARIKDVLEKAGQEVPKDQIKFARVRMLRGLLAQTIQNRMMRESFLLDQVATQTAEKRREADAEMQAKARQMFFESEVPELRKQYEATTVSELDEKLRNKGTSLAAREREFIDAMLGHLYIRGKVNRDPSVSLAEIHEYYTTHHDEFYRKSRARWEQITVKFENHPSKNAAYDAIWAMGREAFFGGNMQAIAREKSEEPFASDGGVHDWTNQGALASTILDEQVFSIPIMAMSQIIEDVDAYHIIRVTEREPEGLVPLADVQDDIRTILRDQKIEVAQKEALEAVQKRVPVWSIFPEDIPGAKPLPQVATRFSKRQ
;
A
#
# COMPACT_ATOMS: atom_id res chain seq x y z
N MET A 1 8.80 -4.13 -15.78
CA MET A 1 8.72 -3.58 -17.15
C MET A 1 7.56 -4.24 -17.86
N PRO A 2 6.85 -3.58 -18.82
CA PRO A 2 5.79 -4.22 -19.58
C PRO A 2 6.34 -5.37 -20.43
N THR A 3 5.54 -6.40 -20.65
CA THR A 3 5.90 -7.48 -21.56
C THR A 3 5.74 -7.03 -23.01
N GLN A 4 6.45 -7.67 -23.95
CA GLN A 4 6.35 -7.34 -25.38
C GLN A 4 4.90 -7.48 -25.87
N ALA A 5 4.20 -8.52 -25.45
CA ALA A 5 2.79 -8.76 -25.82
C ALA A 5 1.86 -7.60 -25.38
N GLN A 6 2.07 -7.03 -24.19
CA GLN A 6 1.32 -5.87 -23.70
C GLN A 6 1.60 -4.60 -24.51
N MET A 7 2.84 -4.44 -24.97
CA MET A 7 3.20 -3.32 -25.84
C MET A 7 2.53 -3.46 -27.21
N ASP A 8 2.60 -4.65 -27.80
CA ASP A 8 2.04 -4.91 -29.13
C ASP A 8 0.51 -4.74 -29.15
N GLU A 9 -0.18 -5.20 -28.09
CA GLU A 9 -1.63 -4.99 -27.93
C GLU A 9 -1.98 -3.49 -27.84
N ALA A 10 -1.26 -2.72 -27.03
CA ALA A 10 -1.51 -1.29 -26.87
C ALA A 10 -1.23 -0.50 -28.16
N LEU A 11 -0.27 -0.96 -28.98
CA LEU A 11 0.07 -0.32 -30.25
C LEU A 11 -1.01 -0.53 -31.32
N GLN A 12 -1.83 -1.58 -31.22
CA GLN A 12 -2.96 -1.82 -32.11
C GLN A 12 -4.18 -0.95 -31.80
N ILE A 13 -4.25 -0.35 -30.62
CA ILE A 13 -5.36 0.51 -30.22
C ILE A 13 -5.24 1.87 -30.92
N ASP A 14 -6.28 2.22 -31.69
CA ASP A 14 -6.41 3.56 -32.26
C ASP A 14 -7.21 4.45 -31.30
N LEU A 15 -6.49 5.38 -30.66
CA LEU A 15 -7.08 6.30 -29.69
C LEU A 15 -7.73 7.48 -30.40
N PRO A 16 -8.94 7.89 -30.00
CA PRO A 16 -9.54 9.12 -30.49
C PRO A 16 -8.67 10.32 -30.13
N THR A 17 -8.64 11.31 -31.00
CA THR A 17 -7.85 12.55 -30.82
C THR A 17 -8.71 13.77 -30.52
N ASP A 18 -10.00 13.73 -30.91
CA ASP A 18 -10.93 14.84 -30.65
C ASP A 18 -11.35 14.85 -29.17
N PRO A 19 -11.08 15.95 -28.42
CA PRO A 19 -11.50 16.09 -27.03
C PRO A 19 -13.00 15.93 -26.78
N ALA A 20 -13.84 16.21 -27.80
CA ALA A 20 -15.29 16.05 -27.70
C ALA A 20 -15.76 14.60 -27.88
N THR A 21 -14.84 13.66 -28.17
CA THR A 21 -15.19 12.26 -28.33
C THR A 21 -15.71 11.66 -27.03
N LEU A 22 -16.88 11.04 -27.09
CA LEU A 22 -17.44 10.24 -25.99
C LEU A 22 -16.61 8.97 -25.83
N ILE A 23 -16.04 8.75 -24.65
CA ILE A 23 -15.21 7.58 -24.33
C ILE A 23 -15.88 6.63 -23.34
N ALA A 24 -16.85 7.11 -22.55
CA ALA A 24 -17.73 6.26 -21.76
C ALA A 24 -19.05 6.97 -21.44
N MET A 25 -20.04 6.16 -21.05
CA MET A 25 -21.34 6.60 -20.55
C MET A 25 -21.65 5.82 -19.28
N VAL A 26 -21.94 6.50 -18.18
CA VAL A 26 -22.29 5.93 -16.89
C VAL A 26 -23.71 6.36 -16.53
N GLY A 27 -24.68 5.46 -16.65
CA GLY A 27 -26.08 5.83 -16.59
C GLY A 27 -26.42 6.87 -17.67
N GLN A 28 -26.68 8.11 -17.26
CA GLN A 28 -26.90 9.26 -18.16
C GLN A 28 -25.72 10.26 -18.18
N SER A 29 -24.64 9.96 -17.49
CA SER A 29 -23.48 10.84 -17.36
C SER A 29 -22.40 10.49 -18.39
N PRO A 30 -22.13 11.35 -19.41
CA PRO A 30 -21.10 11.11 -20.39
C PRO A 30 -19.70 11.43 -19.82
N ILE A 31 -18.69 10.68 -20.29
CA ILE A 31 -17.27 10.97 -20.09
C ILE A 31 -16.65 11.25 -21.44
N LEU A 32 -16.11 12.44 -21.59
CA LEU A 32 -15.46 12.87 -22.81
C LEU A 32 -13.93 12.73 -22.71
N LEU A 33 -13.26 12.48 -23.82
CA LEU A 33 -11.82 12.38 -23.90
C LEU A 33 -11.11 13.63 -23.34
N GLY A 34 -11.68 14.81 -23.60
CA GLY A 34 -11.17 16.08 -23.12
C GLY A 34 -11.16 16.25 -21.59
N GLU A 35 -11.85 15.40 -20.86
CA GLU A 35 -11.78 15.39 -19.39
C GLU A 35 -10.50 14.72 -18.87
N LEU A 36 -9.93 13.76 -19.60
CA LEU A 36 -8.79 12.97 -19.18
C LEU A 36 -7.50 13.31 -19.89
N ASN A 37 -7.56 13.65 -21.19
CA ASN A 37 -6.39 13.94 -22.01
C ASN A 37 -5.42 14.97 -21.40
N PRO A 38 -5.87 16.13 -20.89
CA PRO A 38 -4.94 17.13 -20.35
C PRO A 38 -4.05 16.59 -19.23
N LYS A 39 -4.59 15.69 -18.38
CA LYS A 39 -3.81 15.03 -17.31
C LYS A 39 -2.80 14.04 -17.86
N ILE A 40 -3.19 13.30 -18.90
CA ILE A 40 -2.32 12.33 -19.57
C ILE A 40 -1.17 13.08 -20.24
N ASP A 41 -1.47 14.14 -20.97
CA ASP A 41 -0.48 14.95 -21.68
C ASP A 41 0.53 15.59 -20.71
N ALA A 42 0.05 16.18 -19.61
CA ALA A 42 0.90 16.74 -18.58
C ALA A 42 1.80 15.68 -17.95
N ARG A 43 1.26 14.49 -17.65
CA ARG A 43 2.05 13.41 -17.06
C ARG A 43 3.10 12.85 -18.02
N ILE A 44 2.76 12.70 -19.29
CA ILE A 44 3.71 12.28 -20.32
C ILE A 44 4.81 13.33 -20.45
N LYS A 45 4.47 14.61 -20.49
CA LYS A 45 5.44 15.72 -20.54
C LYS A 45 6.40 15.67 -19.35
N ASP A 46 5.89 15.55 -18.12
CA ASP A 46 6.72 15.42 -16.91
C ASP A 46 7.69 14.23 -16.98
N VAL A 47 7.25 13.10 -17.55
CA VAL A 47 8.10 11.90 -17.71
C VAL A 47 9.19 12.14 -18.76
N LEU A 48 8.85 12.76 -19.89
CA LEU A 48 9.80 13.09 -20.95
C LEU A 48 10.87 14.08 -20.48
N GLU A 49 10.47 15.11 -19.72
CA GLU A 49 11.40 16.10 -19.15
C GLU A 49 12.38 15.45 -18.16
N LYS A 50 11.91 14.47 -17.36
CA LYS A 50 12.75 13.76 -16.38
C LYS A 50 13.65 12.71 -17.02
N ALA A 51 13.27 12.13 -18.15
CA ALA A 51 14.05 11.09 -18.82
C ALA A 51 15.38 11.63 -19.39
N GLY A 52 15.46 12.92 -19.76
CA GLY A 52 16.67 13.55 -20.26
C GLY A 52 17.19 12.98 -21.60
N GLN A 53 16.42 12.06 -22.21
CA GLN A 53 16.73 11.40 -23.47
C GLN A 53 15.46 11.21 -24.30
N GLU A 54 15.63 11.00 -25.60
CA GLU A 54 14.51 10.80 -26.52
C GLU A 54 13.84 9.43 -26.23
N VAL A 55 12.55 9.47 -25.89
CA VAL A 55 11.76 8.26 -25.62
C VAL A 55 11.08 7.79 -26.91
N PRO A 56 11.17 6.51 -27.29
CA PRO A 56 10.53 5.98 -28.48
C PRO A 56 9.03 6.24 -28.52
N LYS A 57 8.50 6.57 -29.71
CA LYS A 57 7.07 6.89 -29.91
C LYS A 57 6.14 5.76 -29.44
N ASP A 58 6.56 4.52 -29.64
CA ASP A 58 5.78 3.34 -29.23
C ASP A 58 5.64 3.26 -27.71
N GLN A 59 6.69 3.61 -26.95
CA GLN A 59 6.63 3.66 -25.50
C GLN A 59 5.70 4.80 -25.03
N ILE A 60 5.72 5.94 -25.71
CA ILE A 60 4.80 7.04 -25.41
C ILE A 60 3.35 6.63 -25.70
N LYS A 61 3.09 5.97 -26.84
CA LYS A 61 1.76 5.45 -27.17
C LYS A 61 1.28 4.44 -26.15
N PHE A 62 2.13 3.48 -25.79
CA PHE A 62 1.84 2.52 -24.73
C PHE A 62 1.48 3.17 -23.40
N ALA A 63 2.30 4.14 -22.95
CA ALA A 63 2.06 4.88 -21.71
C ALA A 63 0.72 5.63 -21.76
N ARG A 64 0.40 6.26 -22.90
CA ARG A 64 -0.87 6.97 -23.10
C ARG A 64 -2.07 6.05 -23.01
N VAL A 65 -2.06 4.91 -23.70
CA VAL A 65 -3.13 3.90 -23.64
C VAL A 65 -3.34 3.43 -22.21
N ARG A 66 -2.27 3.04 -21.52
CA ARG A 66 -2.33 2.56 -20.14
C ARG A 66 -2.86 3.60 -19.16
N MET A 67 -2.42 4.85 -19.30
CA MET A 67 -2.90 5.96 -18.46
C MET A 67 -4.38 6.24 -18.74
N LEU A 68 -4.79 6.25 -20.00
CA LEU A 68 -6.20 6.46 -20.36
C LEU A 68 -7.10 5.36 -19.79
N ARG A 69 -6.72 4.08 -19.95
CA ARG A 69 -7.47 2.95 -19.37
C ARG A 69 -7.61 3.08 -17.85
N GLY A 70 -6.53 3.34 -17.14
CA GLY A 70 -6.55 3.49 -15.68
C GLY A 70 -7.40 4.68 -15.19
N LEU A 71 -7.21 5.87 -15.80
CA LEU A 71 -7.98 7.06 -15.43
C LEU A 71 -9.46 6.92 -15.80
N LEU A 72 -9.76 6.31 -16.95
CA LEU A 72 -11.13 6.08 -17.38
C LEU A 72 -11.85 5.11 -16.44
N ALA A 73 -11.22 3.98 -16.09
CA ALA A 73 -11.78 3.01 -15.15
C ALA A 73 -12.09 3.64 -13.80
N GLN A 74 -11.16 4.42 -13.26
CA GLN A 74 -11.37 5.15 -11.99
C GLN A 74 -12.49 6.17 -12.08
N THR A 75 -12.55 6.95 -13.18
CA THR A 75 -13.60 7.95 -13.39
C THR A 75 -14.97 7.29 -13.50
N ILE A 76 -15.08 6.19 -14.23
CA ILE A 76 -16.29 5.39 -14.35
C ILE A 76 -16.73 4.89 -12.97
N GLN A 77 -15.82 4.31 -12.20
CA GLN A 77 -16.13 3.79 -10.86
C GLN A 77 -16.67 4.89 -9.94
N ASN A 78 -16.02 6.06 -9.90
CA ASN A 78 -16.47 7.19 -9.09
C ASN A 78 -17.88 7.66 -9.51
N ARG A 79 -18.14 7.77 -10.81
CA ARG A 79 -19.47 8.16 -11.33
C ARG A 79 -20.52 7.10 -11.07
N MET A 80 -20.21 5.82 -11.18
CA MET A 80 -21.13 4.74 -10.83
C MET A 80 -21.56 4.81 -9.36
N MET A 81 -20.61 5.03 -8.45
CA MET A 81 -20.89 5.18 -7.03
C MET A 81 -21.73 6.42 -6.76
N ARG A 82 -21.40 7.56 -7.40
CA ARG A 82 -22.22 8.79 -7.33
C ARG A 82 -23.65 8.56 -7.81
N GLU A 83 -23.82 7.97 -8.98
CA GLU A 83 -25.16 7.65 -9.54
C GLU A 83 -25.95 6.74 -8.59
N SER A 84 -25.31 5.73 -8.01
CA SER A 84 -25.94 4.82 -7.05
C SER A 84 -26.35 5.55 -5.76
N PHE A 85 -25.50 6.47 -5.28
CA PHE A 85 -25.84 7.31 -4.12
C PHE A 85 -27.07 8.17 -4.41
N LEU A 86 -27.11 8.86 -5.55
CA LEU A 86 -28.24 9.66 -5.97
C LEU A 86 -29.52 8.82 -6.13
N LEU A 87 -29.41 7.63 -6.74
CA LEU A 87 -30.52 6.71 -6.86
C LEU A 87 -31.06 6.23 -5.51
N ASP A 88 -30.21 6.02 -4.50
CA ASP A 88 -30.66 5.64 -3.16
C ASP A 88 -31.39 6.77 -2.44
N GLN A 89 -30.89 8.00 -2.55
CA GLN A 89 -31.51 9.18 -1.92
C GLN A 89 -32.89 9.50 -2.51
N VAL A 90 -33.13 9.12 -3.76
CA VAL A 90 -34.30 9.58 -4.53
C VAL A 90 -35.21 8.45 -5.02
N ALA A 91 -34.96 7.21 -4.61
CA ALA A 91 -35.75 6.04 -5.05
C ALA A 91 -37.27 6.20 -4.84
N THR A 92 -37.66 7.02 -3.85
CA THR A 92 -39.08 7.26 -3.46
C THR A 92 -39.60 8.65 -3.84
N GLN A 93 -38.79 9.49 -4.54
CA GLN A 93 -39.15 10.89 -4.78
C GLN A 93 -39.50 11.18 -6.25
N THR A 94 -40.28 12.28 -6.46
CA THR A 94 -40.58 12.79 -7.80
C THR A 94 -39.34 13.32 -8.51
N ALA A 95 -39.37 13.40 -9.85
CA ALA A 95 -38.26 13.90 -10.66
C ALA A 95 -37.79 15.32 -10.27
N GLU A 96 -38.70 16.14 -9.80
CA GLU A 96 -38.45 17.51 -9.37
C GLU A 96 -37.67 17.54 -8.04
N LYS A 97 -38.11 16.79 -7.05
CA LYS A 97 -37.41 16.62 -5.76
C LYS A 97 -36.02 15.97 -5.93
N ARG A 98 -35.83 15.12 -6.96
CA ARG A 98 -34.55 14.57 -7.31
C ARG A 98 -33.56 15.66 -7.72
N ARG A 99 -33.98 16.57 -8.59
CA ARG A 99 -33.13 17.69 -9.04
C ARG A 99 -32.77 18.63 -7.91
N GLU A 100 -33.72 18.92 -7.00
CA GLU A 100 -33.50 19.76 -5.82
C GLU A 100 -32.49 19.11 -4.87
N ALA A 101 -32.65 17.82 -4.56
CA ALA A 101 -31.73 17.08 -3.70
C ALA A 101 -30.31 16.96 -4.30
N ASP A 102 -30.20 16.72 -5.61
CA ASP A 102 -28.90 16.70 -6.29
C ASP A 102 -28.23 18.08 -6.24
N ALA A 103 -28.99 19.15 -6.52
CA ALA A 103 -28.47 20.50 -6.47
C ALA A 103 -28.01 20.89 -5.05
N GLU A 104 -28.78 20.52 -4.01
CA GLU A 104 -28.41 20.78 -2.62
C GLU A 104 -27.13 20.01 -2.22
N MET A 105 -27.03 18.75 -2.60
CA MET A 105 -25.83 17.94 -2.33
C MET A 105 -24.60 18.46 -3.06
N GLN A 106 -24.76 18.87 -4.33
CA GLN A 106 -23.66 19.48 -5.09
C GLN A 106 -23.24 20.81 -4.46
N ALA A 107 -24.16 21.61 -3.97
CA ALA A 107 -23.84 22.87 -3.30
C ALA A 107 -23.04 22.63 -2.00
N LYS A 108 -23.46 21.66 -1.17
CA LYS A 108 -22.71 21.27 0.05
C LYS A 108 -21.33 20.72 -0.28
N ALA A 109 -21.23 19.86 -1.30
CA ALA A 109 -19.96 19.31 -1.72
C ALA A 109 -19.01 20.36 -2.27
N ARG A 110 -19.53 21.33 -3.02
CA ARG A 110 -18.78 22.50 -3.48
C ARG A 110 -18.28 23.34 -2.31
N GLN A 111 -19.11 23.60 -1.32
CA GLN A 111 -18.69 24.31 -0.12
C GLN A 111 -17.53 23.58 0.56
N MET A 112 -17.64 22.27 0.78
CA MET A 112 -16.57 21.46 1.37
C MET A 112 -15.29 21.48 0.52
N PHE A 113 -15.39 21.46 -0.82
CA PHE A 113 -14.24 21.59 -1.69
C PHE A 113 -13.47 22.90 -1.45
N PHE A 114 -14.17 24.03 -1.37
CA PHE A 114 -13.55 25.32 -1.12
C PHE A 114 -13.04 25.50 0.30
N GLU A 115 -13.66 24.86 1.28
CA GLU A 115 -13.27 24.93 2.70
C GLU A 115 -12.11 23.99 3.06
N SER A 116 -12.02 22.80 2.45
CA SER A 116 -11.03 21.77 2.81
C SER A 116 -9.98 21.53 1.74
N GLU A 117 -10.39 21.29 0.48
CA GLU A 117 -9.47 20.88 -0.58
C GLU A 117 -8.68 22.05 -1.16
N VAL A 118 -9.34 23.19 -1.39
CA VAL A 118 -8.68 24.37 -2.00
C VAL A 118 -7.55 24.92 -1.13
N PRO A 119 -7.64 25.01 0.20
CA PRO A 119 -6.52 25.40 1.05
C PRO A 119 -5.30 24.45 0.93
N GLU A 120 -5.54 23.15 0.91
CA GLU A 120 -4.48 22.15 0.75
C GLU A 120 -3.83 22.21 -0.64
N LEU A 121 -4.64 22.36 -1.70
CA LEU A 121 -4.14 22.56 -3.06
C LEU A 121 -3.31 23.85 -3.16
N ARG A 122 -3.74 24.95 -2.55
CA ARG A 122 -2.97 26.19 -2.52
C ARG A 122 -1.62 26.01 -1.86
N LYS A 123 -1.58 25.29 -0.75
CA LYS A 123 -0.32 24.95 -0.05
C LYS A 123 0.57 24.05 -0.91
N GLN A 124 0.00 23.00 -1.51
CA GLN A 124 0.73 22.05 -2.36
C GLN A 124 1.34 22.70 -3.60
N TYR A 125 0.62 23.65 -4.20
CA TYR A 125 1.03 24.36 -5.41
C TYR A 125 1.66 25.72 -5.12
N GLU A 126 1.90 26.05 -3.84
CA GLU A 126 2.46 27.34 -3.40
C GLU A 126 1.72 28.55 -4.00
N ALA A 127 0.38 28.46 -4.08
CA ALA A 127 -0.46 29.50 -4.66
C ALA A 127 -1.04 30.42 -3.58
N THR A 128 -0.93 31.73 -3.77
CA THR A 128 -1.43 32.73 -2.81
C THR A 128 -2.91 33.05 -3.04
N THR A 129 -3.38 32.92 -4.27
CA THR A 129 -4.76 33.18 -4.65
C THR A 129 -5.40 31.98 -5.37
N VAL A 130 -6.72 31.94 -5.43
CA VAL A 130 -7.47 30.91 -6.17
C VAL A 130 -7.22 31.02 -7.69
N SER A 131 -7.05 32.23 -8.21
CA SER A 131 -6.73 32.45 -9.63
C SER A 131 -5.34 31.91 -9.98
N GLU A 132 -4.35 32.16 -9.14
CA GLU A 132 -3.01 31.61 -9.30
C GLU A 132 -3.01 30.07 -9.21
N LEU A 133 -3.81 29.51 -8.29
CA LEU A 133 -4.00 28.06 -8.20
C LEU A 133 -4.57 27.50 -9.51
N ASP A 134 -5.63 28.11 -10.07
CA ASP A 134 -6.23 27.63 -11.32
C ASP A 134 -5.25 27.69 -12.49
N GLU A 135 -4.43 28.74 -12.57
CA GLU A 135 -3.36 28.85 -13.58
C GLU A 135 -2.31 27.73 -13.42
N LYS A 136 -1.81 27.50 -12.20
CA LYS A 136 -0.86 26.42 -11.92
C LYS A 136 -1.46 25.04 -12.21
N LEU A 137 -2.74 24.83 -11.92
CA LEU A 137 -3.45 23.61 -12.25
C LEU A 137 -3.59 23.42 -13.77
N ARG A 138 -3.88 24.48 -14.53
CA ARG A 138 -3.94 24.42 -16.01
C ARG A 138 -2.59 24.04 -16.62
N ASN A 139 -1.50 24.54 -16.08
CA ASN A 139 -0.14 24.16 -16.49
C ASN A 139 0.17 22.68 -16.21
N LYS A 140 -0.57 22.04 -15.28
CA LYS A 140 -0.51 20.59 -14.96
C LYS A 140 -1.61 19.77 -15.63
N GLY A 141 -2.30 20.31 -16.62
CA GLY A 141 -3.31 19.61 -17.41
C GLY A 141 -4.65 19.39 -16.69
N THR A 142 -4.97 20.22 -15.71
CA THR A 142 -6.28 20.21 -15.03
C THR A 142 -6.75 21.65 -14.80
N SER A 143 -7.87 21.82 -14.13
CA SER A 143 -8.38 23.14 -13.71
C SER A 143 -9.05 23.03 -12.35
N LEU A 144 -9.28 24.17 -11.71
CA LEU A 144 -10.01 24.19 -10.44
C LEU A 144 -11.42 23.59 -10.58
N ALA A 145 -12.11 23.90 -11.68
CA ALA A 145 -13.43 23.33 -11.97
C ALA A 145 -13.40 21.81 -12.25
N ALA A 146 -12.33 21.32 -12.86
CA ALA A 146 -12.17 19.87 -13.05
C ALA A 146 -11.89 19.16 -11.71
N ARG A 147 -11.05 19.74 -10.85
CA ARG A 147 -10.77 19.24 -9.50
C ARG A 147 -12.00 19.26 -8.61
N GLU A 148 -12.81 20.32 -8.70
CA GLU A 148 -14.10 20.40 -7.99
C GLU A 148 -15.02 19.24 -8.38
N ARG A 149 -15.21 18.99 -9.67
CA ARG A 149 -16.04 17.85 -10.14
C ARG A 149 -15.53 16.51 -9.64
N GLU A 150 -14.22 16.28 -9.74
CA GLU A 150 -13.60 15.06 -9.22
C GLU A 150 -13.79 14.87 -7.72
N PHE A 151 -13.64 15.95 -6.97
CA PHE A 151 -13.87 15.95 -5.52
C PHE A 151 -15.32 15.60 -5.19
N ILE A 152 -16.27 16.20 -5.90
CA ILE A 152 -17.71 15.93 -5.71
C ILE A 152 -18.01 14.46 -6.03
N ASP A 153 -17.54 13.95 -7.17
CA ASP A 153 -17.77 12.56 -7.57
C ASP A 153 -17.15 11.57 -6.55
N ALA A 154 -15.93 11.83 -6.11
CA ALA A 154 -15.25 11.01 -5.11
C ALA A 154 -15.95 11.07 -3.74
N MET A 155 -16.34 12.26 -3.28
CA MET A 155 -17.00 12.46 -2.01
C MET A 155 -18.36 11.75 -1.96
N LEU A 156 -19.19 11.91 -2.99
CA LEU A 156 -20.49 11.23 -3.06
C LEU A 156 -20.31 9.69 -3.16
N GLY A 157 -19.30 9.24 -3.88
CA GLY A 157 -18.91 7.83 -3.91
C GLY A 157 -18.50 7.30 -2.54
N HIS A 158 -17.70 8.06 -1.79
CA HIS A 158 -17.32 7.69 -0.41
C HIS A 158 -18.53 7.66 0.53
N LEU A 159 -19.46 8.60 0.40
CA LEU A 159 -20.71 8.61 1.19
C LEU A 159 -21.56 7.38 0.88
N TYR A 160 -21.62 6.94 -0.38
CA TYR A 160 -22.31 5.72 -0.77
C TYR A 160 -21.71 4.49 -0.07
N ILE A 161 -20.41 4.29 -0.23
CA ILE A 161 -19.70 3.15 0.38
C ILE A 161 -19.84 3.19 1.91
N ARG A 162 -19.66 4.37 2.52
CA ARG A 162 -19.83 4.54 3.97
C ARG A 162 -21.23 4.17 4.46
N GLY A 163 -22.26 4.41 3.65
CA GLY A 163 -23.64 4.04 3.98
C GLY A 163 -23.95 2.55 3.80
N LYS A 164 -23.17 1.82 2.98
CA LYS A 164 -23.39 0.40 2.67
C LYS A 164 -22.47 -0.54 3.44
N VAL A 165 -21.29 -0.07 3.85
CA VAL A 165 -20.26 -0.90 4.49
C VAL A 165 -20.20 -0.57 5.98
N ASN A 166 -20.47 -1.59 6.81
CA ASN A 166 -20.22 -1.48 8.24
C ASN A 166 -18.69 -1.47 8.46
N ARG A 167 -18.16 -0.39 9.06
CA ARG A 167 -16.73 -0.22 9.33
C ARG A 167 -16.26 -0.90 10.62
N ASP A 168 -17.19 -1.35 11.44
CA ASP A 168 -16.91 -2.07 12.67
C ASP A 168 -17.79 -3.33 12.76
N PRO A 169 -17.59 -4.30 11.84
CA PRO A 169 -18.32 -5.56 11.89
C PRO A 169 -17.94 -6.35 13.15
N SER A 170 -18.91 -6.95 13.79
CA SER A 170 -18.68 -7.82 14.93
C SER A 170 -17.93 -9.08 14.50
N VAL A 171 -16.94 -9.48 15.30
CA VAL A 171 -16.20 -10.74 15.15
C VAL A 171 -16.44 -11.56 16.42
N SER A 172 -17.03 -12.72 16.27
CA SER A 172 -17.32 -13.64 17.37
C SER A 172 -16.09 -14.44 17.80
N LEU A 173 -16.09 -14.93 19.03
CA LEU A 173 -15.04 -15.83 19.52
C LEU A 173 -14.96 -17.14 18.72
N ALA A 174 -16.08 -17.60 18.18
CA ALA A 174 -16.11 -18.79 17.34
C ALA A 174 -15.34 -18.56 16.02
N GLU A 175 -15.51 -17.41 15.37
CA GLU A 175 -14.76 -17.07 14.16
C GLU A 175 -13.26 -16.93 14.44
N ILE A 176 -12.88 -16.33 15.58
CA ILE A 176 -11.48 -16.24 16.00
C ILE A 176 -10.88 -17.63 16.21
N HIS A 177 -11.60 -18.52 16.88
CA HIS A 177 -11.15 -19.88 17.11
C HIS A 177 -11.03 -20.68 15.80
N GLU A 178 -12.00 -20.54 14.91
CA GLU A 178 -11.98 -21.17 13.58
C GLU A 178 -10.78 -20.69 12.77
N TYR A 179 -10.53 -19.39 12.72
CA TYR A 179 -9.37 -18.82 12.02
C TYR A 179 -8.06 -19.38 12.59
N TYR A 180 -7.89 -19.34 13.90
CA TYR A 180 -6.70 -19.87 14.58
C TYR A 180 -6.48 -21.36 14.30
N THR A 181 -7.54 -22.17 14.27
CA THR A 181 -7.43 -23.62 14.03
C THR A 181 -7.18 -23.95 12.56
N THR A 182 -7.65 -23.14 11.63
CA THR A 182 -7.46 -23.37 10.19
C THR A 182 -6.15 -22.78 9.65
N HIS A 183 -5.54 -21.83 10.37
CA HIS A 183 -4.31 -21.14 9.98
C HIS A 183 -3.16 -21.39 10.96
N HIS A 184 -3.05 -22.63 11.47
CA HIS A 184 -2.03 -23.00 12.46
C HIS A 184 -0.62 -22.60 12.07
N ASP A 185 -0.27 -22.73 10.77
CA ASP A 185 1.07 -22.44 10.27
C ASP A 185 1.45 -20.97 10.43
N GLU A 186 0.48 -20.06 10.41
CA GLU A 186 0.70 -18.62 10.61
C GLU A 186 1.05 -18.29 12.07
N PHE A 187 0.63 -19.13 12.99
CA PHE A 187 0.82 -18.96 14.44
C PHE A 187 1.91 -19.88 14.99
N TYR A 188 2.55 -20.66 14.13
CA TYR A 188 3.69 -21.47 14.54
C TYR A 188 4.94 -20.64 14.59
N ARG A 189 5.57 -20.55 15.76
CA ARG A 189 6.80 -19.80 15.98
C ARG A 189 7.96 -20.74 16.20
N LYS A 190 9.09 -20.49 15.54
CA LYS A 190 10.37 -21.14 15.83
C LYS A 190 10.84 -20.77 17.22
N SER A 191 11.67 -21.61 17.82
CA SER A 191 12.38 -21.26 19.04
C SER A 191 13.09 -19.93 18.89
N ARG A 192 13.02 -19.09 19.92
CA ARG A 192 13.73 -17.81 19.95
C ARG A 192 14.37 -17.55 21.29
N ALA A 193 15.45 -16.78 21.29
CA ALA A 193 16.20 -16.48 22.50
C ALA A 193 16.62 -15.01 22.54
N ARG A 194 16.69 -14.47 23.76
CA ARG A 194 17.44 -13.25 24.11
C ARG A 194 18.75 -13.66 24.74
N TRP A 195 19.81 -12.99 24.38
CA TRP A 195 21.13 -13.40 24.79
C TRP A 195 22.11 -12.24 24.78
N GLU A 196 23.25 -12.44 25.42
CA GLU A 196 24.34 -11.49 25.50
C GLU A 196 25.61 -12.14 24.97
N GLN A 197 26.47 -11.33 24.33
CA GLN A 197 27.69 -11.77 23.70
C GLN A 197 28.89 -10.90 24.06
N ILE A 198 30.04 -11.54 24.24
CA ILE A 198 31.36 -10.92 24.26
C ILE A 198 32.15 -11.56 23.11
N THR A 199 32.82 -10.74 22.32
CA THR A 199 33.58 -11.19 21.14
C THR A 199 34.98 -10.58 21.12
N VAL A 200 35.94 -11.39 20.69
CA VAL A 200 37.32 -10.97 20.39
C VAL A 200 37.65 -11.47 18.97
N LYS A 201 37.90 -10.55 18.04
CA LYS A 201 38.21 -10.86 16.66
C LYS A 201 39.69 -11.16 16.48
N PHE A 202 40.02 -12.17 15.66
CA PHE A 202 41.40 -12.55 15.40
C PHE A 202 42.20 -11.43 14.75
N GLU A 203 41.58 -10.66 13.85
CA GLU A 203 42.22 -9.56 13.12
C GLU A 203 42.77 -8.43 14.00
N ASN A 204 42.22 -8.25 15.19
CA ASN A 204 42.59 -7.17 16.13
C ASN A 204 43.72 -7.59 17.07
N HIS A 205 44.18 -8.83 16.98
CA HIS A 205 45.18 -9.39 17.89
C HIS A 205 46.42 -9.95 17.13
N PRO A 206 47.60 -9.88 17.72
CA PRO A 206 48.83 -10.33 17.07
C PRO A 206 48.86 -11.85 16.77
N SER A 207 48.03 -12.64 17.45
CA SER A 207 47.88 -14.08 17.25
C SER A 207 46.56 -14.58 17.81
N LYS A 208 46.10 -15.77 17.35
CA LYS A 208 44.96 -16.45 17.95
C LYS A 208 45.12 -16.71 19.45
N ASN A 209 46.34 -16.99 19.93
CA ASN A 209 46.60 -17.15 21.37
C ASN A 209 46.39 -15.86 22.12
N ALA A 210 46.81 -14.71 21.59
CA ALA A 210 46.58 -13.42 22.20
C ALA A 210 45.06 -13.06 22.27
N ALA A 211 44.32 -13.38 21.21
CA ALA A 211 42.87 -13.25 21.18
C ALA A 211 42.17 -14.19 22.21
N TYR A 212 42.70 -15.42 22.35
CA TYR A 212 42.21 -16.35 23.36
C TYR A 212 42.47 -15.84 24.82
N ASP A 213 43.65 -15.33 25.09
CA ASP A 213 43.97 -14.76 26.41
C ASP A 213 43.06 -13.56 26.74
N ALA A 214 42.75 -12.74 25.74
CA ALA A 214 41.87 -11.60 25.88
C ALA A 214 40.42 -12.04 26.20
N ILE A 215 39.83 -12.95 25.40
CA ILE A 215 38.47 -13.45 25.65
C ILE A 215 38.39 -14.23 26.98
N TRP A 216 39.44 -14.99 27.33
CA TRP A 216 39.52 -15.72 28.59
C TRP A 216 39.52 -14.76 29.77
N ALA A 217 40.26 -13.66 29.71
CA ALA A 217 40.29 -12.65 30.77
C ALA A 217 38.92 -12.01 30.98
N MET A 218 38.22 -11.63 29.89
CA MET A 218 36.85 -11.09 29.93
C MET A 218 35.86 -12.12 30.46
N GLY A 219 35.93 -13.37 30.00
CA GLY A 219 35.07 -14.44 30.47
C GLY A 219 35.26 -14.72 31.96
N ARG A 220 36.49 -14.73 32.44
CA ARG A 220 36.80 -14.90 33.85
C ARG A 220 36.26 -13.75 34.71
N GLU A 221 36.38 -12.51 34.25
CA GLU A 221 35.82 -11.33 34.92
C GLU A 221 34.29 -11.45 35.05
N ALA A 222 33.61 -11.81 33.95
CA ALA A 222 32.18 -12.03 33.94
C ALA A 222 31.72 -13.20 34.84
N PHE A 223 32.48 -14.30 34.87
CA PHE A 223 32.21 -15.49 35.68
C PHE A 223 32.30 -15.23 37.17
N PHE A 224 33.28 -14.43 37.63
CA PHE A 224 33.47 -14.08 39.03
C PHE A 224 32.63 -12.88 39.52
N GLY A 225 31.56 -12.54 38.81
CA GLY A 225 30.56 -11.54 39.23
C GLY A 225 30.66 -10.19 38.55
N GLY A 226 31.51 -10.04 37.55
CA GLY A 226 31.53 -8.86 36.67
C GLY A 226 30.23 -8.79 35.86
N ASN A 227 29.79 -7.57 35.60
CA ASN A 227 28.63 -7.34 34.72
C ASN A 227 29.03 -7.58 33.25
N MET A 228 28.48 -8.66 32.61
CA MET A 228 28.82 -9.04 31.24
C MET A 228 28.57 -7.91 30.24
N GLN A 229 27.49 -7.15 30.39
CA GLN A 229 27.19 -6.01 29.52
C GLN A 229 28.18 -4.87 29.67
N ALA A 230 28.69 -4.60 30.92
CA ALA A 230 29.71 -3.59 31.15
C ALA A 230 31.03 -4.01 30.50
N ILE A 231 31.42 -5.27 30.67
CA ILE A 231 32.60 -5.86 30.01
C ILE A 231 32.49 -5.78 28.52
N ALA A 232 31.32 -6.08 27.96
CA ALA A 232 31.04 -5.98 26.51
C ALA A 232 31.24 -4.55 26.01
N ARG A 233 30.67 -3.53 26.70
CA ARG A 233 30.86 -2.13 26.32
C ARG A 233 32.29 -1.64 26.35
N GLU A 234 33.08 -2.16 27.26
CA GLU A 234 34.47 -1.71 27.48
C GLU A 234 35.46 -2.44 26.57
N LYS A 235 35.23 -3.73 26.31
CA LYS A 235 36.27 -4.63 25.78
C LYS A 235 35.85 -5.52 24.60
N SER A 236 34.54 -5.64 24.34
CA SER A 236 34.05 -6.51 23.23
C SER A 236 34.21 -5.83 21.88
N GLU A 237 34.48 -6.63 20.86
CA GLU A 237 34.73 -6.20 19.49
C GLU A 237 33.56 -6.52 18.54
N GLU A 238 32.41 -6.91 19.09
CA GLU A 238 31.23 -7.14 18.27
C GLU A 238 30.48 -5.86 17.94
N PRO A 239 29.61 -5.86 16.91
CA PRO A 239 28.86 -4.67 16.48
C PRO A 239 27.95 -4.08 17.55
N PHE A 240 27.40 -4.89 18.46
CA PHE A 240 26.51 -4.46 19.56
C PHE A 240 27.23 -4.25 20.90
N ALA A 241 28.54 -4.19 20.91
CA ALA A 241 29.32 -3.96 22.10
C ALA A 241 28.92 -2.68 22.83
N SER A 242 28.64 -1.58 22.13
CA SER A 242 28.16 -0.32 22.68
C SER A 242 26.86 -0.46 23.48
N ASP A 243 26.00 -1.39 23.09
CA ASP A 243 24.74 -1.70 23.76
C ASP A 243 24.88 -2.78 24.84
N GLY A 244 26.12 -3.19 25.12
CA GLY A 244 26.45 -4.20 26.13
C GLY A 244 26.41 -5.63 25.59
N GLY A 245 26.52 -5.80 24.27
CA GLY A 245 26.47 -7.11 23.63
C GLY A 245 25.10 -7.78 23.74
N VAL A 246 24.03 -7.01 23.91
CA VAL A 246 22.67 -7.53 24.08
C VAL A 246 22.03 -7.77 22.72
N HIS A 247 21.54 -8.98 22.51
CA HIS A 247 20.76 -9.39 21.36
C HIS A 247 19.31 -9.62 21.78
N ASP A 248 18.37 -8.93 21.11
CA ASP A 248 16.95 -9.14 21.30
C ASP A 248 16.48 -10.46 20.68
N TRP A 249 15.20 -10.75 20.75
CA TRP A 249 14.63 -12.02 20.27
C TRP A 249 15.16 -12.44 18.91
N THR A 250 16.03 -13.44 18.93
CA THR A 250 16.65 -14.05 17.75
C THR A 250 16.02 -15.42 17.51
N ASN A 251 15.50 -15.65 16.32
CA ASN A 251 14.92 -16.95 15.96
C ASN A 251 16.02 -17.98 15.68
N GLN A 252 15.78 -19.22 16.05
CA GLN A 252 16.66 -20.34 15.72
C GLN A 252 16.83 -20.46 14.20
N GLY A 253 18.08 -20.54 13.76
CA GLY A 253 18.46 -20.58 12.34
C GLY A 253 18.61 -19.19 11.71
N ALA A 254 18.54 -18.08 12.46
CA ALA A 254 18.71 -16.73 11.95
C ALA A 254 20.15 -16.21 12.03
N LEU A 255 21.02 -16.83 12.83
CA LEU A 255 22.40 -16.41 12.97
C LEU A 255 23.25 -16.88 11.77
N ALA A 256 24.15 -16.02 11.31
CA ALA A 256 25.10 -16.37 10.25
C ALA A 256 26.07 -17.47 10.69
N SER A 257 26.46 -17.47 11.98
CA SER A 257 27.27 -18.54 12.58
C SER A 257 26.38 -19.67 13.06
N THR A 258 26.50 -20.84 12.45
CA THR A 258 25.79 -22.04 12.88
C THR A 258 26.24 -22.52 14.26
N ILE A 259 27.52 -22.30 14.60
CA ILE A 259 28.08 -22.66 15.92
C ILE A 259 27.44 -21.81 17.01
N LEU A 260 27.33 -20.50 16.79
CA LEU A 260 26.65 -19.60 17.73
C LEU A 260 25.17 -19.95 17.84
N ASP A 261 24.48 -20.22 16.72
CA ASP A 261 23.08 -20.61 16.70
C ASP A 261 22.85 -21.86 17.57
N GLU A 262 23.62 -22.92 17.36
CA GLU A 262 23.52 -24.15 18.17
C GLU A 262 23.76 -23.88 19.65
N GLN A 263 24.76 -23.06 20.01
CA GLN A 263 25.06 -22.74 21.40
C GLN A 263 23.97 -21.90 22.04
N VAL A 264 23.45 -20.86 21.38
CA VAL A 264 22.36 -20.02 21.88
C VAL A 264 21.11 -20.85 22.20
N PHE A 265 20.86 -21.90 21.43
CA PHE A 265 19.66 -22.74 21.62
C PHE A 265 19.89 -24.00 22.48
N SER A 266 21.15 -24.31 22.87
CA SER A 266 21.47 -25.49 23.68
C SER A 266 21.85 -25.18 25.13
N ILE A 267 22.59 -24.09 25.40
CA ILE A 267 23.05 -23.77 26.77
C ILE A 267 21.87 -23.43 27.70
N PRO A 268 21.97 -23.77 29.00
CA PRO A 268 20.93 -23.39 29.97
C PRO A 268 20.76 -21.86 30.08
N ILE A 269 19.53 -21.43 30.33
CA ILE A 269 19.22 -20.01 30.59
C ILE A 269 20.03 -19.51 31.79
N MET A 270 20.59 -18.31 31.69
CA MET A 270 21.48 -17.66 32.64
C MET A 270 22.86 -18.33 32.80
N ALA A 271 23.14 -19.44 32.16
CA ALA A 271 24.48 -20.03 32.09
C ALA A 271 25.32 -19.30 31.05
N MET A 272 26.61 -19.12 31.39
CA MET A 272 27.61 -18.60 30.46
C MET A 272 28.23 -19.78 29.68
N SER A 273 28.44 -19.61 28.39
CA SER A 273 29.11 -20.62 27.57
C SER A 273 30.58 -20.77 27.93
N GLN A 274 31.20 -21.82 27.47
CA GLN A 274 32.66 -21.84 27.31
C GLN A 274 33.05 -20.90 26.17
N ILE A 275 34.36 -20.71 25.99
CA ILE A 275 34.87 -19.96 24.84
C ILE A 275 34.51 -20.75 23.58
N ILE A 276 33.80 -20.09 22.69
CA ILE A 276 33.36 -20.62 21.38
C ILE A 276 34.34 -20.08 20.36
N GLU A 277 35.00 -20.95 19.61
CA GLU A 277 35.83 -20.57 18.46
C GLU A 277 34.97 -20.58 17.20
N ASP A 278 34.92 -19.44 16.52
CA ASP A 278 34.29 -19.30 15.22
C ASP A 278 35.35 -19.01 14.13
N VAL A 279 34.92 -18.74 12.92
CA VAL A 279 35.79 -18.56 11.74
C VAL A 279 36.81 -17.42 11.96
N ASP A 280 36.39 -16.30 12.52
CA ASP A 280 37.16 -15.05 12.63
C ASP A 280 37.28 -14.49 14.05
N ALA A 281 36.68 -15.15 15.05
CA ALA A 281 36.58 -14.63 16.41
C ALA A 281 36.44 -15.74 17.46
N TYR A 282 36.71 -15.36 18.72
CA TYR A 282 36.23 -16.07 19.89
C TYR A 282 35.01 -15.36 20.48
N HIS A 283 34.06 -16.16 20.98
CA HIS A 283 32.84 -15.67 21.60
C HIS A 283 32.58 -16.30 22.96
N ILE A 284 31.96 -15.56 23.83
CA ILE A 284 31.31 -16.06 25.04
C ILE A 284 29.89 -15.52 25.04
N ILE A 285 28.92 -16.38 25.24
CA ILE A 285 27.49 -16.02 25.25
C ILE A 285 26.83 -16.39 26.58
N ARG A 286 25.74 -15.67 26.88
CA ARG A 286 24.83 -16.00 27.97
C ARG A 286 23.38 -15.80 27.48
N VAL A 287 22.60 -16.85 27.49
CA VAL A 287 21.17 -16.76 27.16
C VAL A 287 20.40 -16.26 28.37
N THR A 288 19.69 -15.16 28.22
CA THR A 288 18.89 -14.52 29.28
C THR A 288 17.45 -15.05 29.29
N GLU A 289 16.89 -15.27 28.11
CA GLU A 289 15.53 -15.78 27.93
C GLU A 289 15.49 -16.71 26.71
N ARG A 290 14.64 -17.74 26.77
CA ARG A 290 14.37 -18.63 25.64
C ARG A 290 12.92 -19.05 25.63
N GLU A 291 12.29 -18.93 24.48
CA GLU A 291 10.97 -19.47 24.22
C GLU A 291 11.08 -20.67 23.25
N PRO A 292 10.48 -21.81 23.59
CA PRO A 292 10.52 -22.97 22.72
C PRO A 292 9.72 -22.72 21.44
N GLU A 293 9.99 -23.52 20.42
CA GLU A 293 9.13 -23.58 19.23
C GLU A 293 7.75 -24.09 19.60
N GLY A 294 6.73 -23.63 18.88
CA GLY A 294 5.37 -24.06 19.09
C GLY A 294 4.34 -23.06 18.62
N LEU A 295 3.09 -23.42 18.79
CA LEU A 295 1.96 -22.53 18.54
C LEU A 295 1.93 -21.40 19.57
N VAL A 296 1.83 -20.17 19.07
CA VAL A 296 1.55 -19.00 19.93
C VAL A 296 0.15 -19.17 20.53
N PRO A 297 -0.03 -19.05 21.84
CA PRO A 297 -1.35 -19.22 22.47
C PRO A 297 -2.40 -18.30 21.85
N LEU A 298 -3.62 -18.81 21.66
CA LEU A 298 -4.72 -18.01 21.11
C LEU A 298 -4.95 -16.71 21.88
N ALA A 299 -4.75 -16.71 23.20
CA ALA A 299 -4.90 -15.52 24.03
C ALA A 299 -3.97 -14.37 23.61
N ASP A 300 -2.79 -14.69 23.09
CA ASP A 300 -1.78 -13.70 22.70
C ASP A 300 -2.03 -13.12 21.30
N VAL A 301 -2.78 -13.83 20.44
CA VAL A 301 -3.01 -13.45 19.03
C VAL A 301 -4.49 -13.15 18.72
N GLN A 302 -5.39 -13.28 19.69
CA GLN A 302 -6.83 -13.13 19.45
C GLN A 302 -7.22 -11.73 18.96
N ASP A 303 -6.51 -10.69 19.37
CA ASP A 303 -6.80 -9.31 18.95
C ASP A 303 -6.29 -9.05 17.54
N ASP A 304 -5.16 -9.63 17.16
CA ASP A 304 -4.63 -9.60 15.80
C ASP A 304 -5.57 -10.33 14.85
N ILE A 305 -6.02 -11.54 15.22
CA ILE A 305 -7.00 -12.33 14.45
C ILE A 305 -8.31 -11.55 14.30
N ARG A 306 -8.79 -10.91 15.38
CA ARG A 306 -9.99 -10.09 15.31
C ARG A 306 -9.85 -8.95 14.32
N THR A 307 -8.68 -8.32 14.27
CA THR A 307 -8.39 -7.25 13.31
C THR A 307 -8.38 -7.79 11.89
N ILE A 308 -7.70 -8.90 11.63
CA ILE A 308 -7.66 -9.57 10.32
C ILE A 308 -9.09 -9.90 9.84
N LEU A 309 -9.89 -10.55 10.68
CA LEU A 309 -11.25 -10.96 10.33
C LEU A 309 -12.18 -9.75 10.11
N ARG A 310 -12.00 -8.68 10.89
CA ARG A 310 -12.72 -7.43 10.70
C ARG A 310 -12.40 -6.80 9.35
N ASP A 311 -11.12 -6.72 8.99
CA ASP A 311 -10.67 -6.16 7.72
C ASP A 311 -11.17 -7.00 6.53
N GLN A 312 -11.13 -8.33 6.63
CA GLN A 312 -11.70 -9.24 5.63
C GLN A 312 -13.22 -9.01 5.44
N LYS A 313 -13.97 -8.87 6.53
CA LYS A 313 -15.42 -8.58 6.45
C LYS A 313 -15.69 -7.23 5.80
N ILE A 314 -14.88 -6.22 6.08
CA ILE A 314 -15.00 -4.90 5.46
C ILE A 314 -14.68 -5.01 3.96
N GLU A 315 -13.64 -5.71 3.58
CA GLU A 315 -13.26 -5.92 2.17
C GLU A 315 -14.36 -6.64 1.38
N VAL A 316 -14.91 -7.72 1.95
CA VAL A 316 -16.05 -8.44 1.34
C VAL A 316 -17.26 -7.53 1.17
N ALA A 317 -17.63 -6.78 2.20
CA ALA A 317 -18.75 -5.85 2.13
C ALA A 317 -18.52 -4.71 1.11
N GLN A 318 -17.29 -4.22 0.97
CA GLN A 318 -16.93 -3.24 -0.06
C GLN A 318 -17.08 -3.83 -1.47
N LYS A 319 -16.60 -5.04 -1.67
CA LYS A 319 -16.72 -5.75 -2.94
C LYS A 319 -18.18 -5.97 -3.32
N GLU A 320 -19.00 -6.45 -2.40
CA GLU A 320 -20.45 -6.65 -2.60
C GLU A 320 -21.16 -5.33 -2.93
N ALA A 321 -20.81 -4.24 -2.23
CA ALA A 321 -21.36 -2.92 -2.52
C ALA A 321 -20.99 -2.44 -3.93
N LEU A 322 -19.75 -2.67 -4.39
CA LEU A 322 -19.32 -2.34 -5.76
C LEU A 322 -20.02 -3.20 -6.81
N GLU A 323 -20.16 -4.51 -6.56
CA GLU A 323 -20.91 -5.40 -7.46
C GLU A 323 -22.38 -5.00 -7.57
N ALA A 324 -23.00 -4.59 -6.48
CA ALA A 324 -24.36 -4.08 -6.49
C ALA A 324 -24.50 -2.79 -7.33
N VAL A 325 -23.51 -1.90 -7.27
CA VAL A 325 -23.42 -0.71 -8.12
C VAL A 325 -23.32 -1.08 -9.60
N GLN A 326 -22.45 -2.02 -9.94
CA GLN A 326 -22.26 -2.48 -11.33
C GLN A 326 -23.53 -3.06 -11.96
N LYS A 327 -24.30 -3.79 -11.16
CA LYS A 327 -25.60 -4.35 -11.63
C LYS A 327 -26.68 -3.28 -11.81
N ARG A 328 -26.59 -2.17 -11.08
CA ARG A 328 -27.63 -1.13 -11.03
C ARG A 328 -27.41 -0.01 -12.04
N VAL A 329 -26.16 0.37 -12.27
CA VAL A 329 -25.80 1.49 -13.15
C VAL A 329 -25.22 0.95 -14.45
N PRO A 330 -25.93 1.09 -15.59
CA PRO A 330 -25.41 0.62 -16.86
C PRO A 330 -24.20 1.46 -17.29
N VAL A 331 -23.18 0.79 -17.80
CA VAL A 331 -21.94 1.41 -18.27
C VAL A 331 -21.67 1.00 -19.72
N TRP A 332 -21.25 1.97 -20.53
CA TRP A 332 -20.68 1.77 -21.86
C TRP A 332 -19.31 2.43 -21.90
N SER A 333 -18.33 1.75 -22.47
CA SER A 333 -16.94 2.23 -22.51
C SER A 333 -16.28 1.84 -23.83
N ILE A 334 -15.26 2.61 -24.25
CA ILE A 334 -14.34 2.22 -25.32
C ILE A 334 -13.44 1.05 -24.91
N PHE A 335 -13.27 0.82 -23.59
CA PHE A 335 -12.56 -0.31 -22.99
C PHE A 335 -13.50 -1.07 -22.06
N PRO A 336 -14.49 -1.80 -22.59
CA PRO A 336 -15.48 -2.49 -21.76
C PRO A 336 -14.86 -3.61 -20.92
N GLU A 337 -13.75 -4.19 -21.35
CA GLU A 337 -13.03 -5.27 -20.66
C GLU A 337 -12.41 -4.83 -19.33
N ASP A 338 -12.14 -3.53 -19.14
CA ASP A 338 -11.56 -3.00 -17.90
C ASP A 338 -12.58 -2.85 -16.76
N ILE A 339 -13.87 -2.98 -17.06
CA ILE A 339 -14.95 -2.74 -16.10
C ILE A 339 -15.95 -3.88 -16.16
N PRO A 340 -16.09 -4.65 -15.07
CA PRO A 340 -17.04 -5.75 -15.03
C PRO A 340 -18.47 -5.29 -15.36
N GLY A 341 -19.10 -5.95 -16.33
CA GLY A 341 -20.46 -5.65 -16.76
C GLY A 341 -20.63 -4.45 -17.69
N ALA A 342 -19.55 -3.77 -18.06
CA ALA A 342 -19.62 -2.71 -19.07
C ALA A 342 -19.86 -3.28 -20.47
N LYS A 343 -20.52 -2.47 -21.29
CA LYS A 343 -20.79 -2.77 -22.69
C LYS A 343 -19.93 -1.86 -23.59
N PRO A 344 -19.59 -2.32 -24.82
CA PRO A 344 -18.94 -1.44 -25.78
C PRO A 344 -19.86 -0.24 -26.09
N LEU A 345 -19.26 0.93 -26.27
CA LEU A 345 -19.99 2.11 -26.72
C LEU A 345 -20.65 1.80 -28.07
N PRO A 346 -21.94 2.10 -28.25
CA PRO A 346 -22.57 2.00 -29.55
C PRO A 346 -21.76 2.83 -30.55
N GLN A 347 -21.35 2.24 -31.65
CA GLN A 347 -20.78 3.00 -32.75
C GLN A 347 -21.88 3.95 -33.24
N VAL A 348 -21.82 5.21 -32.87
CA VAL A 348 -22.61 6.25 -33.48
C VAL A 348 -22.11 6.32 -34.93
N ALA A 349 -22.83 5.73 -35.84
CA ALA A 349 -22.54 5.89 -37.25
C ALA A 349 -22.43 7.39 -37.50
N THR A 350 -21.24 7.85 -37.82
CA THR A 350 -20.95 9.22 -38.24
C THR A 350 -21.73 9.46 -39.56
N ARG A 351 -22.98 9.88 -39.42
CA ARG A 351 -23.80 10.35 -40.55
C ARG A 351 -23.41 11.77 -40.94
N PHE A 352 -22.11 12.04 -41.02
CA PHE A 352 -21.59 13.27 -41.65
C PHE A 352 -20.41 12.94 -42.55
N SER A 353 -20.70 12.11 -43.56
CA SER A 353 -19.83 12.04 -44.72
C SER A 353 -20.73 11.98 -45.95
N LYS A 354 -20.57 12.99 -46.81
CA LYS A 354 -21.14 13.19 -48.15
C LYS A 354 -22.38 14.09 -48.21
N ARG A 355 -22.15 15.41 -48.15
CA ARG A 355 -22.72 16.26 -49.19
C ARG A 355 -21.56 16.73 -50.08
N GLN A 356 -21.62 16.21 -51.31
CA GLN A 356 -20.89 16.75 -52.44
C GLN A 356 -21.32 18.18 -52.72
#